data_63fc8efb7ea6c08d7a468adbc705afdf
#
_entry.id   63fc8efb7ea6c08d7a468adbc705afdf
#
_cell.length_a   1.000
_cell.length_b   1.000
_cell.length_c   1.000
_cell.angle_alpha   90.00
_cell.angle_beta   90.00
_cell.angle_gamma   90.00
#
_symmetry.space_group_name_H-M   'P 1'
#
loop_
_entity.id
_entity.type
_entity.pdbx_description
1 polymer ?
#
loop_
_entity_poly.entity_id
_entity_poly.type
_entity_poly.pdbx_seq_one_letter_code
_entity_poly.pdbx_strand_id
1 'polypeptide(L)'
;MIRTLCIAIFMLAQTAVGASAATCSGANPAITSVAVKNVTSNGGLNYYHITGTVTNLGTQSQPSSTLQFVDIWQYGNRLDDRGIPPLAAGQSYNFGYVWQRNPEAARGSTGLTFRIRMAQGSDCNPGNGTYNLTI
;
A
#
# COMPACT_ATOMS: atom_id res chain seq x y z
N MET A 1 23.25 28.51 -59.31
CA MET A 1 22.23 27.54 -58.89
C MET A 1 22.56 27.07 -57.48
N ILE A 2 21.91 27.62 -56.48
CA ILE A 2 22.09 27.25 -55.10
C ILE A 2 21.00 26.24 -54.77
N ARG A 3 21.37 24.97 -54.49
CA ARG A 3 20.45 23.97 -54.00
C ARG A 3 20.36 24.07 -52.48
N THR A 4 19.25 24.57 -52.01
CA THR A 4 18.92 24.62 -50.59
C THR A 4 18.55 23.21 -50.14
N LEU A 5 19.39 22.63 -49.29
CA LEU A 5 19.15 21.35 -48.65
C LEU A 5 18.27 21.59 -47.42
N CYS A 6 16.97 21.26 -47.49
CA CYS A 6 16.10 21.24 -46.33
C CYS A 6 16.41 20.02 -45.49
N ILE A 7 17.07 20.22 -44.36
CA ILE A 7 17.24 19.20 -43.34
C ILE A 7 15.97 19.20 -42.53
N ALA A 8 15.11 18.18 -42.74
CA ALA A 8 13.99 17.95 -41.87
C ALA A 8 14.50 17.32 -40.56
N ILE A 9 14.51 18.12 -39.50
CA ILE A 9 14.78 17.61 -38.15
C ILE A 9 13.53 16.86 -37.69
N PHE A 10 13.60 15.56 -37.73
CA PHE A 10 12.63 14.71 -37.06
C PHE A 10 12.86 14.80 -35.55
N MET A 11 12.11 15.64 -34.87
CA MET A 11 11.99 15.53 -33.40
C MET A 11 11.24 14.26 -33.07
N LEU A 12 11.93 13.22 -32.66
CA LEU A 12 11.34 12.10 -31.95
C LEU A 12 10.87 12.66 -30.60
N ALA A 13 9.58 12.87 -30.46
CA ALA A 13 8.97 13.05 -29.16
C ALA A 13 9.12 11.74 -28.40
N GLN A 14 10.10 11.62 -27.54
CA GLN A 14 10.16 10.54 -26.57
C GLN A 14 9.07 10.82 -25.53
N THR A 15 7.93 10.15 -25.67
CA THR A 15 6.99 10.04 -24.58
C THR A 15 7.66 9.18 -23.52
N ALA A 16 8.12 9.82 -22.45
CA ALA A 16 8.52 9.11 -21.25
C ALA A 16 7.25 8.40 -20.72
N VAL A 17 7.14 7.10 -20.99
CA VAL A 17 6.19 6.24 -20.31
C VAL A 17 6.71 6.10 -18.89
N GLY A 18 6.32 7.03 -18.00
CA GLY A 18 6.49 6.83 -16.58
C GLY A 18 5.85 5.49 -16.24
N ALA A 19 6.51 4.66 -15.42
CA ALA A 19 5.90 3.46 -14.88
C ALA A 19 4.71 3.89 -14.00
N SER A 20 3.59 4.25 -14.63
CA SER A 20 2.31 4.34 -13.95
C SER A 20 1.96 2.94 -13.50
N ALA A 21 1.63 2.77 -12.20
CA ALA A 21 0.96 1.56 -11.75
C ALA A 21 -0.10 1.22 -12.79
N ALA A 22 -0.02 0.00 -13.33
CA ALA A 22 -0.94 -0.44 -14.37
C ALA A 22 -2.36 -0.14 -13.90
N THR A 23 -3.05 0.77 -14.59
CA THR A 23 -4.46 1.07 -14.31
C THR A 23 -5.26 -0.16 -14.67
N CYS A 24 -5.69 -0.90 -13.67
CA CYS A 24 -6.64 -1.97 -13.87
C CYS A 24 -8.06 -1.42 -13.92
N SER A 25 -8.92 -2.09 -14.67
CA SER A 25 -10.35 -1.78 -14.69
C SER A 25 -11.02 -2.41 -13.49
N GLY A 26 -11.69 -1.61 -12.67
CA GLY A 26 -12.39 -2.06 -11.48
C GLY A 26 -11.91 -1.40 -10.19
N ALA A 27 -12.26 -1.98 -9.06
CA ALA A 27 -11.78 -1.56 -7.76
C ALA A 27 -10.35 -2.09 -7.52
N ASN A 28 -9.52 -1.27 -6.94
CA ASN A 28 -8.12 -1.58 -6.65
C ASN A 28 -7.72 -1.06 -5.27
N PRO A 29 -8.12 -1.75 -4.19
CA PRO A 29 -7.66 -1.39 -2.86
C PRO A 29 -6.15 -1.66 -2.74
N ALA A 30 -5.41 -0.65 -2.31
CA ALA A 30 -3.97 -0.70 -2.16
C ALA A 30 -3.54 -0.12 -0.82
N ILE A 31 -2.48 -0.67 -0.22
CA ILE A 31 -1.84 -0.05 0.93
C ILE A 31 -0.87 1.00 0.42
N THR A 32 -1.22 2.27 0.63
CA THR A 32 -0.46 3.40 0.09
C THR A 32 0.57 3.95 1.07
N SER A 33 0.39 3.73 2.36
CA SER A 33 1.37 4.10 3.37
C SER A 33 1.22 3.26 4.63
N VAL A 34 2.33 2.98 5.30
CA VAL A 34 2.38 2.43 6.66
C VAL A 34 3.60 3.05 7.34
N ALA A 35 3.41 3.56 8.56
CA ALA A 35 4.49 4.18 9.32
C ALA A 35 4.27 4.04 10.82
N VAL A 36 5.36 4.03 11.57
CA VAL A 36 5.33 4.19 13.03
C VAL A 36 5.07 5.66 13.34
N LYS A 37 3.94 5.94 14.00
CA LYS A 37 3.57 7.30 14.40
C LYS A 37 4.33 7.73 15.64
N ASN A 38 4.40 6.85 16.64
CA ASN A 38 5.12 7.08 17.88
C ASN A 38 5.38 5.74 18.59
N VAL A 39 6.30 5.78 19.56
CA VAL A 39 6.62 4.64 20.43
C VAL A 39 6.41 5.07 21.86
N THR A 40 5.66 4.27 22.62
CA THR A 40 5.48 4.46 24.07
C THR A 40 6.07 3.26 24.80
N SER A 41 6.51 3.47 26.05
CA SER A 41 7.07 2.40 26.88
C SER A 41 6.27 2.28 28.17
N ASN A 42 5.91 1.07 28.52
CA ASN A 42 5.20 0.75 29.75
C ASN A 42 5.49 -0.69 30.17
N GLY A 43 5.77 -0.89 31.47
CA GLY A 43 6.00 -2.24 32.01
C GLY A 43 7.15 -3.00 31.37
N GLY A 44 8.19 -2.32 30.89
CA GLY A 44 9.33 -2.95 30.20
C GLY A 44 9.08 -3.34 28.76
N LEU A 45 7.94 -2.96 28.20
CA LEU A 45 7.58 -3.19 26.79
C LEU A 45 7.54 -1.87 26.01
N ASN A 46 7.95 -1.93 24.77
CA ASN A 46 7.74 -0.86 23.80
C ASN A 46 6.48 -1.13 22.97
N TYR A 47 5.68 -0.10 22.84
CA TYR A 47 4.45 -0.12 22.06
C TYR A 47 4.64 0.78 20.83
N TYR A 48 4.71 0.15 19.67
CA TYR A 48 4.84 0.84 18.39
C TYR A 48 3.45 1.15 17.86
N HIS A 49 3.07 2.42 17.86
CA HIS A 49 1.79 2.88 17.31
C HIS A 49 1.94 3.09 15.82
N ILE A 50 1.39 2.17 15.05
CA ILE A 50 1.51 2.11 13.59
C ILE A 50 0.21 2.62 13.00
N THR A 51 0.33 3.47 11.99
CA THR A 51 -0.80 3.92 11.17
C THR A 51 -0.56 3.54 9.72
N GLY A 52 -1.61 3.15 9.04
CA GLY A 52 -1.56 2.84 7.63
C GLY A 52 -2.76 3.40 6.89
N THR A 53 -2.64 3.48 5.58
CA THR A 53 -3.69 3.99 4.71
C THR A 53 -3.95 2.98 3.60
N VAL A 54 -5.22 2.65 3.41
CA VAL A 54 -5.71 1.91 2.24
C VAL A 54 -6.45 2.89 1.34
N THR A 55 -6.12 2.90 0.07
CA THR A 55 -6.76 3.74 -0.95
C THR A 55 -7.28 2.87 -2.07
N ASN A 56 -8.52 3.10 -2.50
CA ASN A 56 -8.99 2.51 -3.74
C ASN A 56 -8.44 3.31 -4.92
N LEU A 57 -7.36 2.79 -5.52
CA LEU A 57 -6.70 3.38 -6.69
C LEU A 57 -7.41 3.04 -8.01
N GLY A 58 -8.47 2.24 -7.93
CA GLY A 58 -9.21 1.79 -9.09
C GLY A 58 -10.15 2.84 -9.68
N THR A 59 -10.76 2.48 -10.78
CA THR A 59 -11.68 3.33 -11.53
C THR A 59 -13.13 3.18 -11.06
N GLN A 60 -13.43 2.19 -10.22
CA GLN A 60 -14.76 1.87 -9.74
C GLN A 60 -14.81 1.82 -8.22
N SER A 61 -15.94 2.24 -7.66
CA SER A 61 -16.23 2.06 -6.24
C SER A 61 -16.43 0.59 -5.90
N GLN A 62 -16.00 0.19 -4.71
CA GLN A 62 -16.28 -1.13 -4.18
C GLN A 62 -17.77 -1.24 -3.84
N PRO A 63 -18.42 -2.37 -4.15
CA PRO A 63 -19.79 -2.63 -3.71
C PRO A 63 -19.91 -2.62 -2.19
N SER A 64 -21.08 -2.28 -1.66
CA SER A 64 -21.37 -2.32 -0.21
C SER A 64 -21.22 -3.70 0.41
N SER A 65 -21.27 -4.76 -0.38
CA SER A 65 -21.05 -6.16 0.02
C SER A 65 -19.57 -6.53 0.17
N THR A 66 -18.64 -5.62 -0.15
CA THR A 66 -17.20 -5.87 -0.01
C THR A 66 -16.84 -6.13 1.44
N LEU A 67 -16.14 -7.24 1.68
CA LEU A 67 -15.58 -7.60 2.97
C LEU A 67 -14.07 -7.79 2.81
N GLN A 68 -13.31 -6.89 3.43
CA GLN A 68 -11.86 -6.84 3.27
C GLN A 68 -11.17 -6.45 4.57
N PHE A 69 -9.92 -6.89 4.70
CA PHE A 69 -9.10 -6.69 5.88
C PHE A 69 -7.68 -6.35 5.48
N VAL A 70 -6.96 -5.65 6.34
CA VAL A 70 -5.50 -5.63 6.34
C VAL A 70 -5.03 -6.63 7.38
N ASP A 71 -4.39 -7.69 6.96
CA ASP A 71 -3.75 -8.67 7.83
C ASP A 71 -2.33 -8.20 8.16
N ILE A 72 -1.93 -8.32 9.42
CA ILE A 72 -0.60 -7.98 9.90
C ILE A 72 0.17 -9.27 10.18
N TRP A 73 1.33 -9.41 9.55
CA TRP A 73 2.16 -10.61 9.60
C TRP A 73 3.56 -10.31 10.12
N GLN A 74 4.11 -11.27 10.84
CA GLN A 74 5.52 -11.31 11.23
C GLN A 74 6.03 -12.74 11.15
N TYR A 75 7.16 -12.95 10.47
CA TYR A 75 7.81 -14.28 10.32
C TYR A 75 6.84 -15.38 9.85
N GLY A 76 5.93 -15.05 8.92
CA GLY A 76 4.95 -15.98 8.39
C GLY A 76 3.75 -16.27 9.30
N ASN A 77 3.64 -15.59 10.45
CA ASN A 77 2.50 -15.71 11.36
C ASN A 77 1.63 -14.46 11.28
N ARG A 78 0.32 -14.66 11.15
CA ARG A 78 -0.62 -13.55 11.25
C ARG A 78 -0.80 -13.15 12.71
N LEU A 79 -0.47 -11.88 13.02
CA LEU A 79 -0.58 -11.34 14.36
C LEU A 79 -1.99 -10.80 14.66
N ASP A 80 -2.58 -10.12 13.67
CA ASP A 80 -3.85 -9.43 13.81
C ASP A 80 -4.43 -9.09 12.44
N ASP A 81 -5.62 -8.54 12.41
CA ASP A 81 -6.24 -7.95 11.23
C ASP A 81 -7.00 -6.66 11.57
N ARG A 82 -7.28 -5.86 10.54
CA ARG A 82 -8.11 -4.65 10.64
C ARG A 82 -9.12 -4.65 9.50
N GLY A 83 -10.39 -4.53 9.84
CA GLY A 83 -11.45 -4.36 8.85
C GLY A 83 -11.36 -3.03 8.15
N ILE A 84 -11.53 -3.05 6.83
CA ILE A 84 -11.54 -1.87 5.97
C ILE A 84 -12.92 -1.79 5.33
N PRO A 85 -13.63 -0.66 5.44
CA PRO A 85 -14.94 -0.51 4.80
C PRO A 85 -14.81 -0.49 3.28
N PRO A 86 -15.90 -0.74 2.55
CA PRO A 86 -15.92 -0.50 1.11
C PRO A 86 -15.53 0.93 0.77
N LEU A 87 -14.67 1.10 -0.22
CA LEU A 87 -14.12 2.40 -0.61
C LEU A 87 -14.65 2.81 -1.99
N ALA A 88 -15.08 4.06 -2.12
CA ALA A 88 -15.33 4.67 -3.42
C ALA A 88 -14.00 4.82 -4.19
N ALA A 89 -14.09 4.96 -5.52
CA ALA A 89 -12.91 5.22 -6.34
C ALA A 89 -12.16 6.46 -5.82
N GLY A 90 -10.87 6.33 -5.53
CA GLY A 90 -10.02 7.39 -4.98
C GLY A 90 -10.16 7.63 -3.48
N GLN A 91 -11.08 6.96 -2.80
CA GLN A 91 -11.27 7.11 -1.36
C GLN A 91 -10.18 6.38 -0.58
N SER A 92 -9.74 7.00 0.53
CA SER A 92 -8.78 6.43 1.48
C SER A 92 -9.42 6.15 2.83
N TYR A 93 -8.87 5.16 3.52
CA TYR A 93 -9.22 4.81 4.89
C TYR A 93 -7.96 4.57 5.70
N ASN A 94 -7.89 5.17 6.89
CA ASN A 94 -6.77 4.99 7.80
C ASN A 94 -7.08 3.89 8.81
N PHE A 95 -6.10 3.03 9.04
CA PHE A 95 -6.16 2.01 10.07
C PHE A 95 -5.01 2.18 11.07
N GLY A 96 -5.19 1.66 12.27
CA GLY A 96 -4.19 1.67 13.32
C GLY A 96 -3.87 0.27 13.80
N TYR A 97 -2.64 0.06 14.21
CA TYR A 97 -2.17 -1.16 14.84
C TYR A 97 -1.13 -0.83 15.91
N VAL A 98 -1.22 -1.45 17.09
CA VAL A 98 -0.23 -1.32 18.15
C VAL A 98 0.54 -2.64 18.26
N TRP A 99 1.84 -2.58 17.98
CA TRP A 99 2.73 -3.73 18.07
C TRP A 99 3.59 -3.62 19.31
N GLN A 100 3.59 -4.70 20.13
CA GLN A 100 4.37 -4.77 21.35
C GLN A 100 5.72 -5.45 21.08
N ARG A 101 6.78 -4.88 21.62
CA ARG A 101 8.11 -5.42 21.53
C ARG A 101 8.86 -5.33 22.87
N ASN A 102 9.44 -6.46 23.30
CA ASN A 102 10.36 -6.45 24.43
C ASN A 102 11.73 -5.96 23.93
N PRO A 103 12.23 -4.81 24.42
CA PRO A 103 13.51 -4.26 23.97
C PRO A 103 14.72 -5.14 24.33
N GLU A 104 14.63 -5.98 25.35
CA GLU A 104 15.72 -6.89 25.74
C GLU A 104 15.78 -8.12 24.85
N ALA A 105 14.62 -8.68 24.45
CA ALA A 105 14.53 -9.87 23.61
C ALA A 105 14.67 -9.54 22.12
N ALA A 106 14.38 -8.30 21.71
CA ALA A 106 14.31 -7.89 20.33
C ALA A 106 15.38 -6.84 20.03
N ARG A 107 16.59 -7.31 19.75
CA ARG A 107 17.70 -6.46 19.29
C ARG A 107 17.72 -6.42 17.77
N GLY A 108 17.99 -5.23 17.22
CA GLY A 108 18.07 -4.99 15.79
C GLY A 108 16.72 -4.70 15.14
N SER A 109 16.71 -4.63 13.82
CA SER A 109 15.52 -4.36 13.04
C SER A 109 14.69 -5.63 12.83
N THR A 110 13.38 -5.45 12.72
CA THR A 110 12.43 -6.50 12.33
C THR A 110 11.46 -5.97 11.30
N GLY A 111 10.81 -6.87 10.58
CA GLY A 111 9.83 -6.54 9.56
C GLY A 111 8.42 -6.95 9.95
N LEU A 112 7.46 -6.08 9.69
CA LEU A 112 6.05 -6.41 9.68
C LEU A 112 5.54 -6.32 8.24
N THR A 113 4.72 -7.27 7.84
CA THR A 113 4.07 -7.27 6.53
C THR A 113 2.59 -7.00 6.72
N PHE A 114 2.09 -6.01 5.99
CA PHE A 114 0.68 -5.65 5.93
C PHE A 114 0.15 -6.09 4.58
N ARG A 115 -0.94 -6.85 4.57
CA ARG A 115 -1.50 -7.40 3.34
C ARG A 115 -3.01 -7.30 3.33
N ILE A 116 -3.55 -6.80 2.23
CA ILE A 116 -4.99 -6.80 1.99
C ILE A 116 -5.46 -8.23 1.71
N ARG A 117 -6.49 -8.65 2.43
CA ARG A 117 -7.22 -9.89 2.21
C ARG A 117 -8.66 -9.58 1.83
N MET A 118 -9.06 -10.03 0.65
CA MET A 118 -10.42 -9.92 0.17
C MET A 118 -11.21 -11.16 0.61
N ALA A 119 -12.07 -11.02 1.63
CA ALA A 119 -12.98 -12.09 2.03
C ALA A 119 -14.20 -12.15 1.13
N GLN A 120 -14.69 -11.00 0.67
CA GLN A 120 -15.76 -10.88 -0.31
C GLN A 120 -15.52 -9.64 -1.18
N GLY A 121 -15.53 -9.81 -2.48
CA GLY A 121 -15.22 -8.76 -3.44
C GLY A 121 -14.00 -9.09 -4.29
N SER A 122 -13.62 -8.19 -5.15
CA SER A 122 -12.50 -8.35 -6.09
C SER A 122 -11.52 -7.18 -6.00
N ASP A 123 -10.27 -7.49 -6.30
CA ASP A 123 -9.16 -6.54 -6.43
C ASP A 123 -8.55 -6.73 -7.81
N CYS A 124 -8.59 -5.71 -8.64
CA CYS A 124 -8.09 -5.81 -10.01
C CYS A 124 -6.55 -5.80 -10.11
N ASN A 125 -5.86 -5.41 -9.03
CA ASN A 125 -4.40 -5.47 -8.95
C ASN A 125 -3.92 -5.87 -7.54
N PRO A 126 -4.01 -7.16 -7.17
CA PRO A 126 -3.61 -7.61 -5.84
C PRO A 126 -2.11 -7.40 -5.52
N GLY A 127 -1.27 -7.16 -6.52
CA GLY A 127 0.15 -6.92 -6.34
C GLY A 127 0.50 -5.66 -5.52
N ASN A 128 -0.38 -4.67 -5.43
CA ASN A 128 -0.19 -3.47 -4.61
C ASN A 128 -0.88 -3.54 -3.23
N GLY A 129 -1.43 -4.68 -2.88
CA GLY A 129 -2.07 -4.93 -1.59
C GLY A 129 -1.11 -5.35 -0.47
N THR A 130 0.19 -5.25 -0.65
CA THR A 130 1.20 -5.64 0.34
C THR A 130 2.15 -4.49 0.62
N TYR A 131 2.44 -4.28 1.91
CA TYR A 131 3.41 -3.29 2.37
C TYR A 131 4.33 -3.91 3.43
N ASN A 132 5.64 -3.77 3.28
CA ASN A 132 6.64 -4.24 4.23
C ASN A 132 7.17 -3.04 5.02
N LEU A 133 7.01 -3.09 6.33
CA LEU A 133 7.52 -2.08 7.26
C LEU A 133 8.69 -2.65 8.04
N THR A 134 9.83 -1.98 8.01
CA THR A 134 11.00 -2.31 8.85
C THR A 134 11.03 -1.40 10.06
N ILE A 135 11.17 -1.99 11.24
CA ILE A 135 11.21 -1.29 12.53
C ILE A 135 12.56 -1.56 13.21
#